data_8522bbf9c0c54f1e2247864d2c91adb5
#
_entry.id   8522bbf9c0c54f1e2247864d2c91adb5
#
_cell.length_a   1.000
_cell.length_b   1.000
_cell.length_c   1.000
_cell.angle_alpha   90.00
_cell.angle_beta   90.00
_cell.angle_gamma   90.00
#
_symmetry.space_group_name_H-M   'P 1'
#
loop_
_entity.id
_entity.type
_entity.pdbx_description
1 polymer ?
#
loop_
_entity_poly.entity_id
_entity_poly.type
_entity_poly.pdbx_seq_one_letter_code
_entity_poly.pdbx_strand_id
1 'polypeptide(L)'
;MEWSEEIGGQVNKDIFTISTFIQSYDNVVDTHYLLPFGDVHYKNPQHHDELWADWCEWAKKKPRSMFIGMGDYMEWFSDLERRGVRSINLHESSEKMMDDFAKETCDEFYSQISFMKGRVLGLLEGNHFYQFQNGMTSTQYLCQKLGCKYLGASGFVRIRFCHTKSNDKMKIDVFVHHGKGASRLVGGSLNTVQQMAECAEADIYLMGHDHKKSIGMSSRLVLTDGRTGINLKEKKVLYARTGSFLKGYEPDKPSYVTKSLLNPSDLGTVKIELTPRTKKVEKNGKFFSEKNYIDIHATL
;
A
#
# COMPACT_ATOMS: atom_id res chain seq x y z
N MET A 1 -40.26 8.74 -4.53
CA MET A 1 -39.20 9.27 -3.63
C MET A 1 -37.87 8.75 -4.16
N GLU A 2 -37.29 9.54 -5.08
CA GLU A 2 -36.07 9.20 -5.84
C GLU A 2 -34.83 9.61 -5.02
N TRP A 3 -34.40 8.74 -4.12
CA TRP A 3 -33.24 9.02 -3.26
C TRP A 3 -32.00 8.21 -3.67
N SER A 4 -32.13 7.26 -4.61
CA SER A 4 -31.10 6.25 -4.81
C SER A 4 -30.14 6.50 -5.97
N GLU A 5 -30.45 7.33 -6.93
CA GLU A 5 -29.62 7.52 -8.12
C GLU A 5 -28.65 8.70 -8.03
N GLU A 6 -28.97 9.78 -7.35
CA GLU A 6 -28.09 10.96 -7.25
C GLU A 6 -26.95 10.82 -6.25
N ILE A 7 -27.13 10.05 -5.17
CA ILE A 7 -26.09 9.89 -4.15
C ILE A 7 -24.98 8.90 -4.59
N GLY A 8 -25.31 7.88 -5.36
CA GLY A 8 -24.35 6.86 -5.79
C GLY A 8 -23.35 7.31 -6.85
N GLY A 9 -23.67 8.31 -7.67
CA GLY A 9 -22.82 8.75 -8.78
C GLY A 9 -21.87 9.89 -8.48
N GLN A 10 -22.18 10.79 -7.56
CA GLN A 10 -21.35 11.96 -7.24
C GLN A 10 -20.35 11.75 -6.11
N VAL A 11 -20.67 10.91 -5.12
CA VAL A 11 -19.80 10.61 -3.97
C VAL A 11 -18.47 9.98 -4.39
N ASN A 12 -18.41 9.32 -5.55
CA ASN A 12 -17.24 8.57 -5.99
C ASN A 12 -16.07 9.39 -6.53
N LYS A 13 -16.25 10.68 -6.84
CA LYS A 13 -15.17 11.48 -7.46
C LYS A 13 -14.36 12.30 -6.46
N ASP A 14 -14.89 12.59 -5.28
CA ASP A 14 -14.35 13.61 -4.39
C ASP A 14 -13.83 13.10 -3.03
N ILE A 15 -14.10 11.85 -2.65
CA ILE A 15 -13.72 11.32 -1.33
C ILE A 15 -12.35 10.67 -1.36
N PHE A 16 -12.05 9.81 -2.36
CA PHE A 16 -10.80 9.08 -2.46
C PHE A 16 -10.20 9.12 -3.86
N THR A 17 -8.89 9.15 -3.93
CA THR A 17 -8.18 8.90 -5.19
C THR A 17 -8.30 7.43 -5.56
N ILE A 18 -8.79 7.15 -6.75
CA ILE A 18 -8.86 5.81 -7.31
C ILE A 18 -7.77 5.64 -8.35
N SER A 19 -6.89 4.66 -8.14
CA SER A 19 -5.91 4.22 -9.12
C SER A 19 -6.37 2.93 -9.78
N THR A 20 -6.23 2.84 -11.10
CA THR A 20 -6.47 1.61 -11.85
C THR A 20 -5.18 1.18 -12.51
N PHE A 21 -4.80 -0.08 -12.32
CA PHE A 21 -3.63 -0.69 -12.94
C PHE A 21 -4.05 -1.89 -13.77
N ILE A 22 -3.51 -2.01 -14.99
CA ILE A 22 -3.81 -3.13 -15.88
C ILE A 22 -2.61 -4.07 -15.86
N GLN A 23 -2.83 -5.31 -15.43
CA GLN A 23 -1.86 -6.37 -15.42
C GLN A 23 -2.24 -7.43 -16.45
N SER A 24 -1.40 -7.59 -17.45
CA SER A 24 -1.57 -8.66 -18.43
C SER A 24 -1.09 -10.00 -17.88
N TYR A 25 -1.75 -11.10 -18.24
CA TYR A 25 -1.32 -12.45 -17.95
C TYR A 25 -1.57 -13.39 -19.14
N ASP A 26 -0.72 -14.39 -19.29
CA ASP A 26 -0.81 -15.39 -20.35
C ASP A 26 -1.34 -16.73 -19.85
N ASN A 27 -0.98 -17.08 -18.62
CA ASN A 27 -1.31 -18.38 -18.02
C ASN A 27 -1.99 -18.21 -16.66
N VAL A 28 -2.94 -19.08 -16.36
CA VAL A 28 -3.66 -19.13 -15.08
C VAL A 28 -2.85 -19.65 -13.90
N VAL A 29 -1.53 -19.79 -14.06
CA VAL A 29 -0.60 -20.21 -13.01
C VAL A 29 0.51 -19.20 -12.77
N ASP A 30 0.54 -18.12 -13.55
CA ASP A 30 1.56 -17.07 -13.42
C ASP A 30 1.30 -16.24 -12.16
N THR A 31 2.23 -16.28 -11.23
CA THR A 31 2.15 -15.49 -10.00
C THR A 31 2.62 -14.05 -10.25
N HIS A 32 1.81 -13.12 -9.85
CA HIS A 32 2.09 -11.67 -9.82
C HIS A 32 2.29 -11.26 -8.36
N TYR A 33 3.15 -10.28 -8.14
CA TYR A 33 3.49 -9.84 -6.78
C TYR A 33 2.99 -8.43 -6.54
N LEU A 34 2.20 -8.23 -5.48
CA LEU A 34 1.92 -6.91 -4.93
C LEU A 34 2.85 -6.70 -3.73
N LEU A 35 3.75 -5.74 -3.86
CA LEU A 35 4.81 -5.45 -2.90
C LEU A 35 4.57 -4.05 -2.30
N PRO A 36 3.94 -3.97 -1.11
CA PRO A 36 3.85 -2.71 -0.40
C PRO A 36 5.24 -2.31 0.12
N PHE A 37 5.51 -1.01 0.16
CA PHE A 37 6.72 -0.43 0.76
C PHE A 37 6.37 0.90 1.42
N GLY A 38 6.93 1.15 2.57
CA GLY A 38 6.71 2.37 3.35
C GLY A 38 7.37 2.23 4.70
N ASP A 39 7.13 3.21 5.58
CA ASP A 39 7.79 3.28 6.89
C ASP A 39 9.30 3.00 6.76
N VAL A 40 9.90 3.56 5.69
CA VAL A 40 11.32 3.40 5.37
C VAL A 40 12.15 4.35 6.21
N HIS A 41 11.63 5.57 6.45
CA HIS A 41 12.28 6.61 7.24
C HIS A 41 13.73 6.87 6.78
N TYR A 42 13.93 6.95 5.46
CA TYR A 42 15.25 7.23 4.87
C TYR A 42 15.84 8.51 5.45
N LYS A 43 17.11 8.51 5.79
CA LYS A 43 17.85 9.53 6.55
C LYS A 43 17.53 9.56 8.07
N ASN A 44 16.66 8.71 8.60
CA ASN A 44 16.60 8.51 10.04
C ASN A 44 17.88 7.78 10.49
N PRO A 45 18.52 8.19 11.61
CA PRO A 45 19.71 7.48 12.13
C PRO A 45 19.48 5.99 12.45
N GLN A 46 18.24 5.56 12.56
CA GLN A 46 17.85 4.17 12.81
C GLN A 46 17.31 3.45 11.57
N HIS A 47 17.34 4.08 10.40
CA HIS A 47 17.05 3.41 9.14
C HIS A 47 17.98 2.21 8.95
N HIS A 48 17.41 1.08 8.51
CA HIS A 48 18.21 -0.13 8.25
C HIS A 48 18.62 -0.18 6.78
N ASP A 49 19.71 0.53 6.45
CA ASP A 49 20.19 0.69 5.07
C ASP A 49 20.41 -0.65 4.35
N GLU A 50 21.07 -1.61 5.01
CA GLU A 50 21.36 -2.92 4.41
C GLU A 50 20.09 -3.70 4.07
N LEU A 51 19.15 -3.79 5.02
CA LEU A 51 17.89 -4.51 4.80
C LEU A 51 17.05 -3.87 3.69
N TRP A 52 17.03 -2.53 3.65
CA TRP A 52 16.35 -1.79 2.58
C TRP A 52 17.01 -2.04 1.22
N ALA A 53 18.33 -2.00 1.14
CA ALA A 53 19.06 -2.26 -0.09
C ALA A 53 18.82 -3.72 -0.57
N ASP A 54 18.90 -4.70 0.32
CA ASP A 54 18.64 -6.10 0.03
C ASP A 54 17.20 -6.33 -0.48
N TRP A 55 16.23 -5.67 0.16
CA TRP A 55 14.84 -5.73 -0.30
C TRP A 55 14.67 -5.11 -1.69
N CYS A 56 15.29 -3.96 -1.97
CA CYS A 56 15.27 -3.34 -3.29
C CYS A 56 15.86 -4.27 -4.37
N GLU A 57 17.01 -4.87 -4.10
CA GLU A 57 17.64 -5.80 -5.03
C GLU A 57 16.83 -7.09 -5.24
N TRP A 58 16.21 -7.60 -4.20
CA TRP A 58 15.29 -8.72 -4.30
C TRP A 58 14.04 -8.35 -5.11
N ALA A 59 13.41 -7.20 -4.82
CA ALA A 59 12.21 -6.73 -5.50
C ALA A 59 12.45 -6.44 -6.99
N LYS A 60 13.61 -5.91 -7.33
CA LYS A 60 14.06 -5.66 -8.71
C LYS A 60 14.11 -6.93 -9.55
N LYS A 61 14.51 -8.05 -8.93
CA LYS A 61 14.61 -9.36 -9.59
C LYS A 61 13.27 -10.08 -9.71
N LYS A 62 12.20 -9.62 -9.03
CA LYS A 62 10.89 -10.28 -9.10
C LYS A 62 10.15 -9.92 -10.39
N PRO A 63 9.85 -10.91 -11.24
CA PRO A 63 9.03 -10.68 -12.41
C PRO A 63 7.60 -10.35 -12.01
N ARG A 64 6.89 -9.62 -12.85
CA ARG A 64 5.46 -9.30 -12.67
C ARG A 64 5.14 -8.67 -11.29
N SER A 65 6.09 -7.90 -10.74
CA SER A 65 5.89 -7.16 -9.50
C SER A 65 5.20 -5.83 -9.75
N MET A 66 4.28 -5.50 -8.87
CA MET A 66 3.58 -4.22 -8.74
C MET A 66 3.89 -3.67 -7.36
N PHE A 67 4.06 -2.36 -7.26
CA PHE A 67 4.44 -1.70 -6.02
C PHE A 67 3.36 -0.75 -5.53
N ILE A 68 3.20 -0.63 -4.23
CA ILE A 68 2.32 0.36 -3.62
C ILE A 68 3.02 1.00 -2.44
N GLY A 69 3.11 2.32 -2.45
CA GLY A 69 3.75 3.08 -1.39
C GLY A 69 2.80 3.34 -0.24
N MET A 70 3.25 3.05 0.99
CA MET A 70 2.44 3.10 2.20
C MET A 70 2.67 4.35 3.06
N GLY A 71 3.54 5.28 2.62
CA GLY A 71 3.89 6.50 3.35
C GLY A 71 5.21 6.39 4.12
N ASP A 72 5.63 7.48 4.74
CA ASP A 72 6.86 7.59 5.56
C ASP A 72 8.11 7.06 4.86
N TYR A 73 8.32 7.53 3.61
CA TYR A 73 9.46 7.12 2.78
C TYR A 73 10.79 7.68 3.28
N MET A 74 10.75 8.92 3.74
CA MET A 74 11.90 9.67 4.25
C MET A 74 11.57 10.22 5.64
N GLU A 75 12.59 10.49 6.43
CA GLU A 75 12.42 11.12 7.74
C GLU A 75 12.36 12.62 7.59
N TRP A 76 11.15 13.17 7.72
CA TRP A 76 10.88 14.59 7.78
C TRP A 76 10.14 14.96 9.06
N PHE A 77 9.73 16.18 9.16
CA PHE A 77 8.96 16.68 10.29
C PHE A 77 7.66 15.91 10.50
N SER A 78 7.41 15.47 11.70
CA SER A 78 6.08 15.04 12.14
C SER A 78 5.07 16.18 12.08
N ASP A 79 3.79 15.88 12.20
CA ASP A 79 2.72 16.91 12.17
C ASP A 79 2.93 18.01 13.21
N LEU A 80 3.37 17.64 14.41
CA LEU A 80 3.63 18.58 15.48
C LEU A 80 4.84 19.49 15.17
N GLU A 81 5.93 18.92 14.69
CA GLU A 81 7.14 19.66 14.31
C GLU A 81 6.86 20.59 13.12
N ARG A 82 6.10 20.15 12.10
CA ARG A 82 5.70 21.00 10.98
C ARG A 82 4.91 22.23 11.45
N ARG A 83 4.00 22.08 12.42
CA ARG A 83 3.28 23.21 13.00
C ARG A 83 4.25 24.15 13.70
N GLY A 84 5.22 23.63 14.44
CA GLY A 84 6.28 24.40 15.09
C GLY A 84 7.10 25.18 14.09
N VAL A 85 7.63 24.55 13.06
CA VAL A 85 8.43 25.19 11.99
C VAL A 85 7.64 26.28 11.27
N ARG A 86 6.37 26.04 10.96
CA ARG A 86 5.50 27.03 10.31
C ARG A 86 5.17 28.23 11.18
N SER A 87 5.23 28.11 12.51
CA SER A 87 5.01 29.23 13.42
C SER A 87 6.21 30.20 13.51
N ILE A 88 7.36 29.78 12.96
CA ILE A 88 8.59 30.58 12.92
C ILE A 88 8.65 31.24 11.54
N ASN A 89 8.76 32.58 11.51
CA ASN A 89 9.04 33.32 10.27
C ASN A 89 10.52 33.11 9.90
N LEU A 90 10.78 32.09 9.06
CA LEU A 90 12.10 31.85 8.53
C LEU A 90 12.45 32.90 7.47
N HIS A 91 13.73 33.20 7.33
CA HIS A 91 14.22 34.02 6.24
C HIS A 91 14.09 33.24 4.91
N GLU A 92 13.75 33.93 3.82
CA GLU A 92 13.56 33.35 2.48
C GLU A 92 14.74 32.44 2.04
N SER A 93 15.96 32.85 2.35
CA SER A 93 17.15 32.04 2.05
C SER A 93 17.19 30.72 2.83
N SER A 94 16.70 30.69 4.08
CA SER A 94 16.61 29.48 4.88
C SER A 94 15.53 28.53 4.37
N GLU A 95 14.39 29.07 3.99
CA GLU A 95 13.30 28.29 3.37
C GLU A 95 13.75 27.66 2.05
N LYS A 96 14.44 28.43 1.20
CA LYS A 96 15.00 27.93 -0.05
C LYS A 96 16.01 26.81 0.19
N MET A 97 16.90 26.96 1.16
CA MET A 97 17.90 25.96 1.51
C MET A 97 17.22 24.65 1.98
N MET A 98 16.14 24.76 2.76
CA MET A 98 15.36 23.60 3.19
C MET A 98 14.67 22.90 2.01
N ASP A 99 14.08 23.66 1.07
CA ASP A 99 13.46 23.12 -0.14
C ASP A 99 14.50 22.39 -1.01
N ASP A 100 15.68 22.99 -1.19
CA ASP A 100 16.74 22.38 -2.00
C ASP A 100 17.25 21.08 -1.36
N PHE A 101 17.49 21.07 -0.05
CA PHE A 101 17.86 19.86 0.69
C PHE A 101 16.78 18.78 0.63
N ALA A 102 15.52 19.17 0.72
CA ALA A 102 14.40 18.24 0.62
C ALA A 102 14.30 17.61 -0.78
N LYS A 103 14.53 18.38 -1.84
CA LYS A 103 14.59 17.87 -3.22
C LYS A 103 15.74 16.90 -3.41
N GLU A 104 16.93 17.25 -2.94
CA GLU A 104 18.11 16.39 -3.01
C GLU A 104 17.86 15.05 -2.32
N THR A 105 17.31 15.08 -1.11
CA THR A 105 16.94 13.85 -0.37
C THR A 105 15.90 13.03 -1.12
N CYS A 106 14.89 13.67 -1.72
CA CYS A 106 13.91 12.97 -2.56
C CYS A 106 14.56 12.33 -3.79
N ASP A 107 15.52 13.00 -4.41
CA ASP A 107 16.22 12.49 -5.59
C ASP A 107 17.14 11.33 -5.25
N GLU A 108 17.81 11.37 -4.10
CA GLU A 108 18.57 10.24 -3.57
C GLU A 108 17.68 9.03 -3.33
N PHE A 109 16.54 9.21 -2.64
CA PHE A 109 15.59 8.14 -2.39
C PHE A 109 15.00 7.60 -3.70
N TYR A 110 14.62 8.50 -4.62
CA TYR A 110 14.13 8.12 -5.95
C TYR A 110 15.15 7.24 -6.69
N SER A 111 16.44 7.54 -6.60
CA SER A 111 17.47 6.74 -7.27
C SER A 111 17.42 5.27 -6.88
N GLN A 112 17.12 4.98 -5.61
CA GLN A 112 17.02 3.62 -5.06
C GLN A 112 15.76 2.88 -5.56
N ILE A 113 14.65 3.59 -5.79
CA ILE A 113 13.36 3.02 -6.18
C ILE A 113 13.00 3.25 -7.64
N SER A 114 13.88 3.88 -8.44
CA SER A 114 13.63 4.22 -9.85
C SER A 114 13.26 3.01 -10.72
N PHE A 115 13.75 1.81 -10.37
CA PHE A 115 13.41 0.55 -11.04
C PHE A 115 11.93 0.19 -10.95
N MET A 116 11.19 0.78 -10.03
CA MET A 116 9.74 0.58 -9.86
C MET A 116 8.92 1.39 -10.86
N LYS A 117 9.50 2.37 -11.55
CA LYS A 117 8.80 3.26 -12.48
C LYS A 117 7.96 2.47 -13.49
N GLY A 118 6.71 2.89 -13.69
CA GLY A 118 5.72 2.20 -14.55
C GLY A 118 5.04 0.99 -13.88
N ARG A 119 5.47 0.58 -12.69
CA ARG A 119 4.88 -0.53 -11.91
C ARG A 119 4.35 -0.09 -10.54
N VAL A 120 4.42 1.21 -10.23
CA VAL A 120 3.88 1.77 -8.98
C VAL A 120 2.40 2.09 -9.15
N LEU A 121 1.57 1.50 -8.34
CA LEU A 121 0.12 1.67 -8.35
C LEU A 121 -0.30 3.04 -7.80
N GLY A 122 0.49 3.58 -6.89
CA GLY A 122 0.36 4.88 -6.27
C GLY A 122 1.13 4.97 -4.97
N LEU A 123 1.28 6.19 -4.44
CA LEU A 123 1.93 6.47 -3.17
C LEU A 123 0.94 7.12 -2.20
N LEU A 124 0.89 6.59 -0.96
CA LEU A 124 0.21 7.25 0.16
C LEU A 124 1.11 8.33 0.75
N GLU A 125 0.49 9.37 1.31
CA GLU A 125 1.15 10.29 2.21
C GLU A 125 1.31 9.63 3.58
N GLY A 126 2.50 9.75 4.17
CA GLY A 126 2.72 9.41 5.56
C GLY A 126 2.52 10.61 6.48
N ASN A 127 2.91 10.48 7.73
CA ASN A 127 2.94 11.61 8.66
C ASN A 127 4.32 12.28 8.75
N HIS A 128 5.37 11.69 8.17
CA HIS A 128 6.73 12.23 8.06
C HIS A 128 7.01 12.70 6.62
N PHE A 129 6.41 13.82 6.20
CA PHE A 129 6.64 14.41 4.89
C PHE A 129 7.14 15.85 4.99
N TYR A 130 7.87 16.30 3.98
CA TYR A 130 8.21 17.71 3.79
C TYR A 130 7.19 18.39 2.91
N GLN A 131 6.83 19.63 3.24
CA GLN A 131 6.00 20.46 2.36
C GLN A 131 6.82 21.64 1.85
N PHE A 132 7.01 21.68 0.55
CA PHE A 132 7.70 22.74 -0.17
C PHE A 132 6.93 24.07 -0.11
N GLN A 133 7.62 25.18 -0.33
CA GLN A 133 7.02 26.52 -0.36
C GLN A 133 5.87 26.64 -1.37
N ASN A 134 5.94 25.93 -2.48
CA ASN A 134 4.86 25.88 -3.48
C ASN A 134 3.65 25.06 -3.07
N GLY A 135 3.62 24.52 -1.85
CA GLY A 135 2.54 23.71 -1.30
C GLY A 135 2.58 22.23 -1.66
N MET A 136 3.45 21.80 -2.59
CA MET A 136 3.64 20.39 -2.94
C MET A 136 4.32 19.64 -1.79
N THR A 137 4.00 18.37 -1.61
CA THR A 137 4.69 17.52 -0.62
C THR A 137 5.82 16.71 -1.25
N SER A 138 6.76 16.25 -0.41
CA SER A 138 7.84 15.33 -0.84
C SER A 138 7.30 14.06 -1.48
N THR A 139 6.16 13.56 -1.01
CA THR A 139 5.48 12.40 -1.61
C THR A 139 4.91 12.72 -2.99
N GLN A 140 4.28 13.90 -3.16
CA GLN A 140 3.81 14.34 -4.48
C GLN A 140 4.97 14.52 -5.46
N TYR A 141 6.12 15.01 -4.99
CA TYR A 141 7.34 15.11 -5.80
C TYR A 141 7.82 13.71 -6.24
N LEU A 142 7.85 12.72 -5.34
CA LEU A 142 8.17 11.34 -5.70
C LEU A 142 7.17 10.75 -6.71
N CYS A 143 5.88 11.05 -6.57
CA CYS A 143 4.85 10.62 -7.53
C CYS A 143 5.14 11.15 -8.94
N GLN A 144 5.54 12.41 -9.07
CA GLN A 144 5.93 12.99 -10.36
C GLN A 144 7.15 12.27 -10.97
N LYS A 145 8.18 11.98 -10.17
CA LYS A 145 9.39 11.27 -10.62
C LYS A 145 9.08 9.84 -11.08
N LEU A 146 8.24 9.12 -10.33
CA LEU A 146 7.83 7.74 -10.62
C LEU A 146 6.76 7.65 -11.71
N GLY A 147 6.05 8.74 -12.01
CA GLY A 147 4.93 8.76 -12.94
C GLY A 147 3.72 7.98 -12.41
N CYS A 148 3.44 8.06 -11.10
CA CYS A 148 2.35 7.37 -10.45
C CYS A 148 1.37 8.34 -9.76
N LYS A 149 0.23 7.81 -9.29
CA LYS A 149 -0.78 8.62 -8.59
C LYS A 149 -0.40 8.87 -7.13
N TYR A 150 -0.68 10.07 -6.68
CA TYR A 150 -0.74 10.41 -5.28
C TYR A 150 -2.10 9.99 -4.71
N LEU A 151 -2.10 9.17 -3.66
CA LEU A 151 -3.31 8.58 -3.08
C LEU A 151 -3.82 9.32 -1.83
N GLY A 152 -3.10 10.35 -1.36
CA GLY A 152 -3.41 11.00 -0.08
C GLY A 152 -3.12 10.09 1.11
N ALA A 153 -3.80 10.28 2.24
CA ALA A 153 -3.63 9.43 3.43
C ALA A 153 -4.28 8.05 3.27
N SER A 154 -5.25 7.93 2.35
CA SER A 154 -5.95 6.68 2.02
C SER A 154 -6.46 6.71 0.58
N GLY A 155 -6.62 5.54 -0.03
CA GLY A 155 -7.09 5.47 -1.40
C GLY A 155 -7.46 4.05 -1.84
N PHE A 156 -8.04 3.96 -3.03
CA PHE A 156 -8.37 2.70 -3.67
C PHE A 156 -7.45 2.42 -4.84
N VAL A 157 -7.05 1.16 -4.98
CA VAL A 157 -6.34 0.65 -6.15
C VAL A 157 -7.11 -0.52 -6.71
N ARG A 158 -7.49 -0.45 -7.98
CA ARG A 158 -8.07 -1.57 -8.72
C ARG A 158 -7.05 -2.18 -9.65
N ILE A 159 -6.67 -3.42 -9.44
CA ILE A 159 -5.81 -4.19 -10.33
C ILE A 159 -6.71 -4.99 -11.27
N ARG A 160 -6.64 -4.72 -12.56
CA ARG A 160 -7.35 -5.47 -13.59
C ARG A 160 -6.41 -6.46 -14.24
N PHE A 161 -6.67 -7.73 -14.07
CA PHE A 161 -5.98 -8.80 -14.77
C PHE A 161 -6.68 -9.06 -16.10
N CYS A 162 -5.95 -8.86 -17.19
CA CYS A 162 -6.45 -9.04 -18.56
C CYS A 162 -5.66 -10.15 -19.23
N HIS A 163 -6.34 -11.19 -19.69
CA HIS A 163 -5.68 -12.24 -20.47
C HIS A 163 -5.29 -11.72 -21.85
N THR A 164 -4.05 -12.02 -22.31
CA THR A 164 -3.53 -11.46 -23.56
C THR A 164 -4.23 -11.99 -24.81
N LYS A 165 -4.78 -13.20 -24.77
CA LYS A 165 -5.38 -13.91 -25.93
C LYS A 165 -6.88 -14.12 -25.84
N SER A 166 -7.53 -13.72 -24.75
CA SER A 166 -8.97 -13.86 -24.54
C SER A 166 -9.57 -12.61 -23.92
N ASN A 167 -10.90 -12.53 -23.90
CA ASN A 167 -11.62 -11.42 -23.25
C ASN A 167 -11.76 -11.61 -21.75
N ASP A 168 -11.07 -12.60 -21.15
CA ASP A 168 -11.14 -12.83 -19.71
C ASP A 168 -10.53 -11.67 -18.93
N LYS A 169 -11.33 -11.16 -17.98
CA LYS A 169 -10.96 -10.06 -17.12
C LYS A 169 -11.30 -10.43 -15.67
N MET A 170 -10.33 -10.27 -14.81
CA MET A 170 -10.50 -10.39 -13.37
C MET A 170 -10.07 -9.09 -12.71
N LYS A 171 -10.52 -8.85 -11.49
CA LYS A 171 -10.13 -7.66 -10.73
C LYS A 171 -9.85 -8.01 -9.28
N ILE A 172 -8.96 -7.25 -8.68
CA ILE A 172 -8.71 -7.18 -7.24
C ILE A 172 -8.81 -5.72 -6.85
N ASP A 173 -9.62 -5.45 -5.85
CA ASP A 173 -9.76 -4.13 -5.25
C ASP A 173 -8.95 -4.09 -3.95
N VAL A 174 -8.05 -3.11 -3.85
CA VAL A 174 -7.18 -2.89 -2.69
C VAL A 174 -7.54 -1.55 -2.05
N PHE A 175 -7.87 -1.56 -0.78
CA PHE A 175 -8.04 -0.34 0.01
C PHE A 175 -6.82 -0.14 0.90
N VAL A 176 -6.22 1.03 0.80
CA VAL A 176 -4.96 1.36 1.47
C VAL A 176 -5.09 2.60 2.33
N HIS A 177 -4.44 2.58 3.47
CA HIS A 177 -4.36 3.71 4.40
C HIS A 177 -2.97 3.73 5.02
N HIS A 178 -2.35 4.92 5.15
CA HIS A 178 -1.04 4.99 5.81
C HIS A 178 -1.10 4.41 7.23
N GLY A 179 -2.08 4.79 7.99
CA GLY A 179 -2.31 4.27 9.34
C GLY A 179 -2.59 5.36 10.35
N LYS A 180 -3.01 4.92 11.52
CA LYS A 180 -3.22 5.77 12.70
C LYS A 180 -3.03 4.96 13.96
N GLY A 181 -2.49 5.60 15.00
CA GLY A 181 -2.31 4.98 16.31
C GLY A 181 -1.35 3.78 16.28
N ALA A 182 -0.97 3.31 17.43
CA ALA A 182 -0.15 2.13 17.60
C ALA A 182 -0.78 1.22 18.64
N SER A 183 -0.86 -0.08 18.38
CA SER A 183 -1.17 -1.09 19.38
C SER A 183 0.11 -1.73 19.87
N ARG A 184 0.24 -1.98 21.17
CA ARG A 184 1.37 -2.74 21.72
C ARG A 184 1.39 -4.19 21.24
N LEU A 185 0.20 -4.78 21.04
CA LEU A 185 0.04 -6.18 20.65
C LEU A 185 -0.23 -6.30 19.15
N VAL A 186 0.32 -7.34 18.53
CA VAL A 186 0.15 -7.64 17.11
C VAL A 186 -1.33 -7.83 16.75
N GLY A 187 -2.11 -8.54 17.57
CA GLY A 187 -3.54 -8.72 17.35
C GLY A 187 -4.33 -7.41 17.33
N GLY A 188 -4.04 -6.49 18.26
CA GLY A 188 -4.66 -5.17 18.28
C GLY A 188 -4.28 -4.32 17.04
N SER A 189 -3.05 -4.45 16.58
CA SER A 189 -2.57 -3.83 15.36
C SER A 189 -3.35 -4.32 14.13
N LEU A 190 -3.52 -5.63 13.98
CA LEU A 190 -4.27 -6.23 12.87
C LEU A 190 -5.78 -5.91 12.94
N ASN A 191 -6.37 -5.84 14.14
CA ASN A 191 -7.76 -5.42 14.31
C ASN A 191 -8.03 -4.03 13.73
N THR A 192 -7.08 -3.10 13.83
CA THR A 192 -7.21 -1.77 13.22
C THR A 192 -7.29 -1.84 11.69
N VAL A 193 -6.55 -2.76 11.06
CA VAL A 193 -6.67 -3.00 9.61
C VAL A 193 -8.04 -3.59 9.28
N GLN A 194 -8.52 -4.51 10.10
CA GLN A 194 -9.83 -5.14 9.88
C GLN A 194 -10.98 -4.12 9.98
N GLN A 195 -10.87 -3.10 10.84
CA GLN A 195 -11.86 -2.02 10.93
C GLN A 195 -11.98 -1.20 9.64
N MET A 196 -10.96 -1.18 8.77
CA MET A 196 -11.07 -0.52 7.46
C MET A 196 -12.21 -1.10 6.62
N ALA A 197 -12.56 -2.37 6.85
CA ALA A 197 -13.62 -3.05 6.12
C ALA A 197 -15.04 -2.62 6.51
N GLU A 198 -15.18 -1.80 7.55
CA GLU A 198 -16.43 -1.14 7.90
C GLU A 198 -16.63 0.16 7.09
N CYS A 199 -15.51 0.76 6.65
CA CYS A 199 -15.54 2.00 5.86
C CYS A 199 -15.66 1.75 4.36
N ALA A 200 -15.10 0.62 3.88
CA ALA A 200 -14.96 0.38 2.44
C ALA A 200 -14.92 -1.11 2.12
N GLU A 201 -15.48 -1.51 0.98
CA GLU A 201 -15.39 -2.87 0.50
C GLU A 201 -14.18 -3.05 -0.43
N ALA A 202 -13.30 -4.02 -0.08
CA ALA A 202 -12.15 -4.39 -0.89
C ALA A 202 -11.83 -5.90 -0.73
N ASP A 203 -10.90 -6.41 -1.53
CA ASP A 203 -10.36 -7.76 -1.43
C ASP A 203 -9.13 -7.81 -0.53
N ILE A 204 -8.38 -6.69 -0.51
CA ILE A 204 -7.14 -6.53 0.26
C ILE A 204 -7.17 -5.19 0.98
N TYR A 205 -6.81 -5.20 2.26
CA TYR A 205 -6.66 -4.01 3.11
C TYR A 205 -5.22 -3.93 3.59
N LEU A 206 -4.54 -2.80 3.32
CA LEU A 206 -3.16 -2.57 3.72
C LEU A 206 -3.06 -1.33 4.59
N MET A 207 -2.27 -1.42 5.66
CA MET A 207 -2.00 -0.30 6.57
C MET A 207 -0.56 -0.36 7.07
N GLY A 208 0.12 0.78 7.06
CA GLY A 208 1.47 1.00 7.61
C GLY A 208 1.46 1.66 9.00
N HIS A 209 2.39 2.57 9.25
CA HIS A 209 2.49 3.50 10.39
C HIS A 209 2.92 2.88 11.73
N ASP A 210 2.43 1.73 12.13
CA ASP A 210 2.78 1.14 13.43
C ASP A 210 3.99 0.20 13.39
N HIS A 211 4.66 0.14 12.25
CA HIS A 211 5.91 -0.58 12.00
C HIS A 211 5.85 -2.09 12.24
N LYS A 212 4.65 -2.67 12.36
CA LYS A 212 4.49 -4.11 12.55
C LYS A 212 4.17 -4.81 11.24
N LYS A 213 4.71 -6.02 11.06
CA LYS A 213 4.24 -6.94 10.04
C LYS A 213 3.21 -7.89 10.64
N SER A 214 2.05 -7.97 10.02
CA SER A 214 1.06 -8.99 10.37
C SER A 214 0.10 -9.22 9.22
N ILE A 215 -0.40 -10.45 9.13
CA ILE A 215 -1.32 -10.88 8.09
C ILE A 215 -2.48 -11.60 8.74
N GLY A 216 -3.68 -11.32 8.28
CA GLY A 216 -4.90 -12.06 8.61
C GLY A 216 -5.76 -12.27 7.38
N MET A 217 -6.39 -13.42 7.28
CA MET A 217 -7.36 -13.69 6.23
C MET A 217 -8.70 -14.04 6.85
N SER A 218 -9.76 -13.56 6.21
CA SER A 218 -11.13 -13.97 6.53
C SER A 218 -11.90 -14.28 5.25
N SER A 219 -13.07 -14.91 5.41
CA SER A 219 -14.00 -15.16 4.33
C SER A 219 -15.32 -14.48 4.63
N ARG A 220 -15.97 -13.94 3.59
CA ARG A 220 -17.32 -13.39 3.65
C ARG A 220 -18.21 -14.12 2.67
N LEU A 221 -19.45 -14.34 3.06
CA LEU A 221 -20.48 -14.83 2.16
C LEU A 221 -21.13 -13.65 1.45
N VAL A 222 -21.11 -13.66 0.12
CA VAL A 222 -21.67 -12.60 -0.72
C VAL A 222 -22.65 -13.17 -1.72
N LEU A 223 -23.77 -12.49 -1.92
CA LEU A 223 -24.71 -12.81 -2.98
C LEU A 223 -24.20 -12.22 -4.29
N THR A 224 -24.31 -12.96 -5.36
CA THR A 224 -23.94 -12.52 -6.72
C THR A 224 -24.99 -12.97 -7.71
N ASP A 225 -25.27 -12.13 -8.70
CA ASP A 225 -26.13 -12.51 -9.80
C ASP A 225 -25.46 -13.57 -10.66
N GLY A 226 -26.21 -14.59 -11.01
CA GLY A 226 -25.83 -15.65 -11.93
C GLY A 226 -26.79 -15.70 -13.11
N ARG A 227 -26.43 -16.46 -14.16
CA ARG A 227 -27.31 -16.63 -15.34
C ARG A 227 -28.69 -17.23 -15.04
N THR A 228 -28.79 -18.02 -13.98
CA THR A 228 -29.99 -18.77 -13.60
C THR A 228 -30.54 -18.37 -12.23
N GLY A 229 -30.13 -17.22 -11.70
CA GLY A 229 -30.59 -16.73 -10.40
C GLY A 229 -29.46 -16.30 -9.48
N ILE A 230 -29.77 -16.11 -8.20
CA ILE A 230 -28.82 -15.62 -7.18
C ILE A 230 -27.94 -16.78 -6.72
N ASN A 231 -26.63 -16.54 -6.66
CA ASN A 231 -25.64 -17.48 -6.15
C ASN A 231 -25.00 -16.93 -4.86
N LEU A 232 -24.77 -17.80 -3.91
CA LEU A 232 -23.96 -17.53 -2.74
C LEU A 232 -22.49 -17.87 -3.05
N LYS A 233 -21.59 -16.92 -2.81
CA LYS A 233 -20.14 -17.11 -2.99
C LYS A 233 -19.38 -16.78 -1.75
N GLU A 234 -18.31 -17.50 -1.53
CA GLU A 234 -17.27 -17.15 -0.56
C GLU A 234 -16.30 -16.15 -1.21
N LYS A 235 -16.09 -15.03 -0.54
CA LYS A 235 -15.13 -14.00 -0.90
C LYS A 235 -14.03 -13.96 0.16
N LYS A 236 -12.81 -14.35 -0.20
CA LYS A 236 -11.63 -14.20 0.67
C LYS A 236 -11.23 -12.73 0.78
N VAL A 237 -10.81 -12.32 1.95
CA VAL A 237 -10.37 -10.96 2.27
C VAL A 237 -9.05 -11.03 3.02
N LEU A 238 -8.06 -10.28 2.55
CA LEU A 238 -6.74 -10.16 3.17
C LEU A 238 -6.63 -8.84 3.94
N TYR A 239 -6.13 -8.92 5.16
CA TYR A 239 -5.75 -7.78 6.00
C TYR A 239 -4.27 -7.86 6.29
N ALA A 240 -3.52 -6.78 6.09
CA ALA A 240 -2.09 -6.78 6.37
C ALA A 240 -1.59 -5.44 6.91
N ARG A 241 -0.74 -5.53 7.93
CA ARG A 241 0.19 -4.49 8.32
C ARG A 241 1.49 -4.67 7.53
N THR A 242 1.98 -3.58 6.98
CA THR A 242 3.03 -3.63 5.96
C THR A 242 4.45 -3.63 6.50
N GLY A 243 4.65 -3.42 7.79
CA GLY A 243 5.98 -3.44 8.41
C GLY A 243 6.75 -2.14 8.24
N SER A 244 8.06 -2.17 8.45
CA SER A 244 8.95 -1.01 8.44
C SER A 244 10.41 -1.43 8.20
N PHE A 245 11.23 -0.45 7.81
CA PHE A 245 12.69 -0.58 7.72
C PHE A 245 13.42 0.26 8.79
N LEU A 246 12.70 0.69 9.83
CA LEU A 246 13.23 1.47 10.94
C LEU A 246 13.53 0.57 12.14
N LYS A 247 14.78 0.50 12.57
CA LYS A 247 15.22 -0.22 13.77
C LYS A 247 14.61 0.43 15.01
N GLY A 248 14.01 -0.37 15.88
CA GLY A 248 13.51 0.11 17.16
C GLY A 248 14.56 0.14 18.25
N TYR A 249 15.50 -0.82 18.21
CA TYR A 249 16.55 -1.01 19.20
C TYR A 249 17.90 -1.03 18.51
N GLU A 250 18.79 -0.16 18.95
CA GLU A 250 20.17 -0.09 18.49
C GLU A 250 21.05 0.30 19.70
N PRO A 251 22.24 -0.33 19.89
CA PRO A 251 23.14 0.04 20.96
C PRO A 251 23.49 1.54 20.90
N ASP A 252 23.50 2.18 22.04
CA ASP A 252 23.88 3.59 22.24
C ASP A 252 23.03 4.64 21.50
N LYS A 253 21.93 4.23 20.85
CA LYS A 253 21.01 5.14 20.17
C LYS A 253 19.60 5.05 20.78
N PRO A 254 19.24 5.97 21.69
CA PRO A 254 17.89 5.99 22.25
C PRO A 254 16.86 6.36 21.18
N SER A 255 15.86 5.51 20.99
CA SER A 255 14.75 5.72 20.06
C SER A 255 13.45 6.02 20.80
N TYR A 256 12.40 6.41 20.05
CA TYR A 256 11.04 6.44 20.58
C TYR A 256 10.62 5.07 21.08
N VAL A 257 10.98 4.00 20.36
CA VAL A 257 10.64 2.61 20.70
C VAL A 257 11.26 2.21 22.05
N THR A 258 12.54 2.50 22.25
CA THR A 258 13.23 2.21 23.52
C THR A 258 12.71 3.07 24.66
N LYS A 259 12.50 4.38 24.44
CA LYS A 259 11.97 5.30 25.46
C LYS A 259 10.56 4.96 25.89
N SER A 260 9.73 4.45 24.97
CA SER A 260 8.33 4.06 25.24
C SER A 260 8.17 2.60 25.63
N LEU A 261 9.27 1.85 25.78
CA LEU A 261 9.28 0.41 26.10
C LEU A 261 8.34 -0.39 25.17
N LEU A 262 8.43 -0.15 23.87
CA LEU A 262 7.70 -0.90 22.85
C LEU A 262 8.49 -2.15 22.47
N ASN A 263 7.78 -3.17 21.99
CA ASN A 263 8.44 -4.37 21.50
C ASN A 263 9.27 -4.07 20.23
N PRO A 264 10.42 -4.75 20.02
CA PRO A 264 11.10 -4.73 18.75
C PRO A 264 10.15 -5.13 17.61
N SER A 265 10.21 -4.41 16.50
CA SER A 265 9.45 -4.75 15.31
C SER A 265 10.21 -5.78 14.47
N ASP A 266 9.48 -6.72 13.87
CA ASP A 266 10.00 -7.56 12.81
C ASP A 266 10.10 -6.70 11.54
N LEU A 267 11.33 -6.45 11.08
CA LEU A 267 11.62 -5.51 10.01
C LEU A 267 11.31 -6.07 8.61
N GLY A 268 11.21 -5.18 7.65
CA GLY A 268 10.84 -5.48 6.26
C GLY A 268 9.35 -5.28 5.99
N THR A 269 8.87 -5.91 4.94
CA THR A 269 7.48 -5.77 4.49
C THR A 269 6.85 -7.10 4.12
N VAL A 270 5.52 -7.12 3.98
CA VAL A 270 4.76 -8.28 3.54
C VAL A 270 4.86 -8.46 2.02
N LYS A 271 4.82 -9.69 1.55
CA LYS A 271 4.73 -10.06 0.14
C LYS A 271 3.35 -10.64 -0.14
N ILE A 272 2.65 -10.12 -1.14
CA ILE A 272 1.33 -10.60 -1.55
C ILE A 272 1.44 -11.19 -2.95
N GLU A 273 1.02 -12.42 -3.09
CA GLU A 273 1.01 -13.18 -4.34
C GLU A 273 -0.41 -13.23 -4.89
N LEU A 274 -0.56 -12.81 -6.13
CA LEU A 274 -1.82 -12.78 -6.87
C LEU A 274 -1.69 -13.72 -8.06
N THR A 275 -2.32 -14.89 -7.98
CA THR A 275 -2.19 -15.91 -9.02
C THR A 275 -3.54 -16.14 -9.71
N PRO A 276 -3.64 -15.88 -11.02
CA PRO A 276 -4.79 -16.32 -11.80
C PRO A 276 -5.02 -17.82 -11.65
N ARG A 277 -6.26 -18.23 -11.48
CA ARG A 277 -6.67 -19.63 -11.35
C ARG A 277 -7.98 -19.85 -12.09
N THR A 278 -8.20 -21.08 -12.54
CA THR A 278 -9.46 -21.53 -13.13
C THR A 278 -10.15 -22.50 -12.19
N LYS A 279 -11.38 -22.21 -11.82
CA LYS A 279 -12.21 -23.14 -11.08
C LYS A 279 -12.73 -24.20 -12.06
N LYS A 280 -12.42 -25.45 -11.79
CA LYS A 280 -12.99 -26.63 -12.50
C LYS A 280 -14.15 -27.19 -11.69
N VAL A 281 -15.24 -27.48 -12.34
CA VAL A 281 -16.42 -28.09 -11.73
C VAL A 281 -16.68 -29.41 -12.43
N GLU A 282 -16.88 -30.45 -11.67
CA GLU A 282 -17.27 -31.76 -12.19
C GLU A 282 -18.80 -31.82 -12.29
N LYS A 283 -19.32 -32.16 -13.48
CA LYS A 283 -20.72 -32.46 -13.75
C LYS A 283 -20.82 -33.75 -14.56
N ASN A 284 -21.51 -34.74 -14.04
CA ASN A 284 -21.69 -36.04 -14.69
C ASN A 284 -20.36 -36.71 -15.12
N GLY A 285 -19.37 -36.72 -14.22
CA GLY A 285 -18.05 -37.30 -14.48
C GLY A 285 -17.17 -36.55 -15.46
N LYS A 286 -17.56 -35.34 -15.88
CA LYS A 286 -16.77 -34.46 -16.75
C LYS A 286 -16.40 -33.15 -16.05
N PHE A 287 -15.15 -32.73 -16.23
CA PHE A 287 -14.69 -31.47 -15.71
C PHE A 287 -14.96 -30.31 -16.70
N PHE A 288 -15.54 -29.24 -16.21
CA PHE A 288 -15.79 -28.01 -16.94
C PHE A 288 -15.08 -26.86 -16.25
N SER A 289 -14.47 -25.95 -17.03
CA SER A 289 -13.98 -24.67 -16.52
C SER A 289 -15.16 -23.73 -16.29
N GLU A 290 -15.39 -23.34 -15.04
CA GLU A 290 -16.54 -22.52 -14.69
C GLU A 290 -16.21 -21.03 -14.68
N LYS A 291 -15.09 -20.64 -14.08
CA LYS A 291 -14.69 -19.24 -13.95
C LYS A 291 -13.23 -19.10 -13.56
N ASN A 292 -12.58 -18.07 -14.10
CA ASN A 292 -11.26 -17.63 -13.62
C ASN A 292 -11.43 -16.74 -12.39
N TYR A 293 -10.49 -16.83 -11.46
CA TYR A 293 -10.41 -16.03 -10.24
C TYR A 293 -8.95 -15.74 -9.90
N ILE A 294 -8.70 -14.78 -9.03
CA ILE A 294 -7.37 -14.52 -8.48
C ILE A 294 -7.27 -15.19 -7.12
N ASP A 295 -6.31 -16.08 -6.98
CA ASP A 295 -5.93 -16.64 -5.68
C ASP A 295 -4.96 -15.67 -4.99
N ILE A 296 -5.28 -15.33 -3.74
CA ILE A 296 -4.52 -14.36 -2.93
C ILE A 296 -3.79 -15.16 -1.86
N HIS A 297 -2.47 -15.03 -1.83
CA HIS A 297 -1.62 -15.57 -0.79
C HIS A 297 -0.68 -14.48 -0.28
N ALA A 298 -0.39 -14.45 1.01
CA ALA A 298 0.51 -13.46 1.59
C ALA A 298 1.49 -14.12 2.57
N THR A 299 2.72 -13.58 2.59
CA THR A 299 3.79 -14.01 3.49
C THR A 299 4.45 -12.81 4.16
N LEU A 300 4.94 -13.04 5.41
CA LEU A 300 5.71 -12.05 6.18
C LEU A 300 7.14 -12.00 5.71
#